data_caab3384f71a330995cc41fa62b0f162
#
_entry.id   caab3384f71a330995cc41fa62b0f162
#
_cell.length_a   1.000
_cell.length_b   1.000
_cell.length_c   1.000
_cell.angle_alpha   90.00
_cell.angle_beta   90.00
_cell.angle_gamma   90.00
#
_symmetry.space_group_name_H-M   'P 1'
#
loop_
_entity.id
_entity.type
_entity.pdbx_description
1 polymer ?
#
loop_
_entity_poly.entity_id
_entity_poly.type
_entity_poly.pdbx_seq_one_letter_code
_entity_poly.pdbx_strand_id
1 'polypeptide(L)'
;MKVSSLAQAVVESATQHPERVAIKIKDEVLTYGGLIQKSSQVANILKEQGANKEAIGIVGQRHMASYAGVLGVLLAGCYYVPINPKLNKEKIISIINDSNIKFLVGDVDNFSKIKQSLNDN
;
A
#
# COMPACT_ATOMS: atom_id res chain seq x y z
N MET A 1 -0.96 -18.10 -8.72
CA MET A 1 -1.42 -16.72 -8.48
C MET A 1 -0.90 -15.81 -9.58
N LYS A 2 -1.78 -15.04 -10.17
CA LYS A 2 -1.39 -14.14 -11.25
C LYS A 2 -0.95 -12.80 -10.67
N VAL A 3 0.33 -12.49 -10.78
CA VAL A 3 0.89 -11.22 -10.31
C VAL A 3 0.66 -10.17 -11.41
N SER A 4 0.34 -8.93 -11.03
CA SER A 4 0.14 -7.87 -12.00
C SER A 4 1.42 -7.59 -12.79
N SER A 5 1.29 -7.01 -13.98
CA SER A 5 2.45 -6.69 -14.83
C SER A 5 3.42 -5.74 -14.10
N LEU A 6 2.89 -4.78 -13.32
CA LEU A 6 3.71 -3.85 -12.56
C LEU A 6 4.52 -4.59 -11.49
N ALA A 7 3.86 -5.44 -10.70
CA ALA A 7 4.52 -6.18 -9.64
C ALA A 7 5.57 -7.13 -10.21
N GLN A 8 5.27 -7.78 -11.33
CA GLN A 8 6.20 -8.68 -12.00
C GLN A 8 7.45 -7.93 -12.47
N ALA A 9 7.28 -6.76 -13.07
CA ALA A 9 8.40 -5.96 -13.54
C ALA A 9 9.32 -5.55 -12.39
N VAL A 10 8.74 -5.16 -11.24
CA VAL A 10 9.52 -4.77 -10.07
C VAL A 10 10.26 -5.98 -9.49
N VAL A 11 9.61 -7.14 -9.41
CA VAL A 11 10.25 -8.37 -8.91
C VAL A 11 11.44 -8.75 -9.80
N GLU A 12 11.27 -8.69 -11.11
CA GLU A 12 12.36 -8.98 -12.05
C GLU A 12 13.53 -8.02 -11.88
N SER A 13 13.26 -6.72 -11.75
CA SER A 13 14.31 -5.72 -11.51
C SER A 13 15.02 -5.96 -10.18
N ALA A 14 14.27 -6.31 -9.14
CA ALA A 14 14.85 -6.58 -7.82
C ALA A 14 15.73 -7.83 -7.83
N THR A 15 15.37 -8.82 -8.64
CA THR A 15 16.15 -10.06 -8.79
C THR A 15 17.46 -9.81 -9.52
N GLN A 16 17.42 -8.99 -10.58
CA GLN A 16 18.59 -8.73 -11.42
C GLN A 16 19.48 -7.63 -10.86
N HIS A 17 18.87 -6.58 -10.31
CA HIS A 17 19.60 -5.36 -9.88
C HIS A 17 19.05 -4.86 -8.53
N PRO A 18 19.18 -5.63 -7.45
CA PRO A 18 18.61 -5.23 -6.15
C PRO A 18 19.20 -3.95 -5.58
N GLU A 19 20.43 -3.60 -5.99
CA GLU A 19 21.12 -2.42 -5.48
C GLU A 19 20.72 -1.12 -6.21
N ARG A 20 20.02 -1.21 -7.33
CA ARG A 20 19.61 -0.02 -8.07
C ARG A 20 18.48 0.72 -7.36
N VAL A 21 18.48 2.04 -7.50
CA VAL A 21 17.45 2.89 -6.93
C VAL A 21 16.13 2.66 -7.66
N ALA A 22 15.09 2.30 -6.92
CA ALA A 22 13.74 2.15 -7.45
C ALA A 22 12.93 3.42 -7.26
N ILE A 23 13.07 4.06 -6.08
CA ILE A 23 12.29 5.24 -5.70
C ILE A 23 13.21 6.24 -5.02
N LYS A 24 13.07 7.50 -5.38
CA LYS A 24 13.74 8.60 -4.71
C LYS A 24 12.71 9.69 -4.42
N ILE A 25 12.57 10.04 -3.14
CA ILE A 25 11.70 11.12 -2.70
C ILE A 25 12.53 12.03 -1.82
N LYS A 26 12.78 13.27 -2.29
CA LYS A 26 13.67 14.21 -1.63
C LYS A 26 15.03 13.56 -1.42
N ASP A 27 15.47 13.42 -0.16
CA ASP A 27 16.75 12.80 0.18
C ASP A 27 16.63 11.32 0.51
N GLU A 28 15.42 10.79 0.52
CA GLU A 28 15.20 9.37 0.81
C GLU A 28 15.32 8.55 -0.47
N VAL A 29 16.03 7.45 -0.38
CA VAL A 29 16.24 6.52 -1.49
C VAL A 29 15.85 5.12 -1.05
N LEU A 30 15.13 4.41 -1.93
CA LEU A 30 14.78 3.02 -1.72
C LEU A 30 15.24 2.22 -2.93
N THR A 31 16.07 1.22 -2.70
CA THR A 31 16.53 0.32 -3.76
C THR A 31 15.44 -0.69 -4.11
N TYR A 32 15.60 -1.36 -5.25
CA TYR A 32 14.67 -2.44 -5.63
C TYR A 32 14.63 -3.53 -4.59
N GLY A 33 15.79 -3.92 -4.05
CA GLY A 33 15.85 -4.93 -2.98
C GLY A 33 15.10 -4.47 -1.73
N GLY A 34 15.28 -3.22 -1.32
CA GLY A 34 14.57 -2.64 -0.18
C GLY A 34 13.07 -2.53 -0.42
N LEU A 35 12.68 -2.16 -1.63
CA LEU A 35 11.26 -2.07 -2.00
C LEU A 35 10.59 -3.45 -1.91
N ILE A 36 11.21 -4.48 -2.48
CA ILE A 36 10.68 -5.84 -2.43
C ILE A 36 10.59 -6.34 -0.99
N GLN A 37 11.60 -6.06 -0.17
CA GLN A 37 11.59 -6.48 1.23
C GLN A 37 10.40 -5.89 1.98
N LYS A 38 10.19 -4.58 1.87
CA LYS A 38 9.08 -3.90 2.54
C LYS A 38 7.73 -4.34 1.99
N SER A 39 7.64 -4.46 0.68
CA SER A 39 6.40 -4.90 0.02
C SER A 39 6.02 -6.31 0.39
N SER A 40 7.00 -7.21 0.50
CA SER A 40 6.77 -8.59 0.91
C SER A 40 6.26 -8.67 2.35
N GLN A 41 6.75 -7.80 3.23
CA GLN A 41 6.24 -7.72 4.60
C GLN A 41 4.76 -7.32 4.62
N VAL A 42 4.39 -6.32 3.82
CA VAL A 42 3.00 -5.89 3.69
C VAL A 42 2.14 -7.04 3.15
N ALA A 43 2.61 -7.69 2.09
CA ALA A 43 1.88 -8.81 1.48
C ALA A 43 1.65 -9.95 2.46
N ASN A 44 2.68 -10.29 3.25
CA ASN A 44 2.58 -11.36 4.22
C ASN A 44 1.58 -11.03 5.32
N ILE A 45 1.59 -9.79 5.83
CA ILE A 45 0.62 -9.36 6.84
C ILE A 45 -0.80 -9.44 6.30
N LEU A 46 -1.02 -8.97 5.08
CA LEU A 46 -2.35 -9.03 4.46
C LEU A 46 -2.83 -10.46 4.31
N LYS A 47 -1.97 -11.37 3.87
CA LYS A 47 -2.32 -12.79 3.73
C LYS A 47 -2.63 -13.42 5.08
N GLU A 48 -1.85 -13.10 6.11
CA GLU A 48 -2.09 -13.60 7.47
C GLU A 48 -3.43 -13.13 8.01
N GLN A 49 -3.85 -11.92 7.65
CA GLN A 49 -5.13 -11.38 8.08
C GLN A 49 -6.31 -11.89 7.23
N GLY A 50 -6.04 -12.72 6.24
CA GLY A 50 -7.07 -13.32 5.41
C GLY A 50 -7.47 -12.52 4.19
N ALA A 51 -6.73 -11.49 3.82
CA ALA A 51 -7.02 -10.70 2.63
C ALA A 51 -6.84 -11.55 1.37
N ASN A 52 -7.83 -11.51 0.47
CA ASN A 52 -7.80 -12.32 -0.75
C ASN A 52 -8.65 -11.67 -1.83
N LYS A 53 -8.01 -11.32 -2.95
CA LYS A 53 -8.67 -10.77 -4.14
C LYS A 53 -9.66 -9.67 -3.83
N GLU A 54 -9.26 -8.74 -2.98
CA GLU A 54 -10.17 -7.68 -2.52
C GLU A 54 -9.49 -6.32 -2.56
N ALA A 55 -10.29 -5.26 -2.39
CA ALA A 55 -9.80 -3.90 -2.33
C ALA A 55 -9.11 -3.64 -1.01
N ILE A 56 -7.91 -3.08 -1.07
CA ILE A 56 -7.15 -2.66 0.11
C ILE A 56 -6.97 -1.14 0.01
N GLY A 57 -7.35 -0.41 1.04
CA GLY A 57 -7.16 1.03 1.07
C GLY A 57 -5.71 1.40 1.35
N ILE A 58 -5.15 2.28 0.54
CA ILE A 58 -3.80 2.81 0.76
C ILE A 58 -3.97 4.26 1.23
N VAL A 59 -3.57 4.53 2.46
CA VAL A 59 -3.72 5.84 3.09
C VAL A 59 -2.41 6.61 2.98
N GLY A 60 -2.46 7.79 2.37
CA GLY A 60 -1.31 8.65 2.22
C GLY A 60 -1.00 8.99 0.78
N GLN A 61 -0.04 9.90 0.59
CA GLN A 61 0.40 10.37 -0.72
C GLN A 61 1.92 10.42 -0.77
N ARG A 62 2.50 10.02 -1.90
CA ARG A 62 3.93 10.21 -2.23
C ARG A 62 4.88 9.96 -1.07
N HIS A 63 4.65 8.88 -0.35
CA HIS A 63 5.48 8.47 0.76
C HIS A 63 6.10 7.11 0.45
N MET A 64 7.30 6.84 0.96
CA MET A 64 7.94 5.54 0.71
C MET A 64 7.04 4.39 1.13
N ALA A 65 6.38 4.51 2.28
CA ALA A 65 5.45 3.48 2.77
C ALA A 65 4.27 3.27 1.82
N SER A 66 3.80 4.33 1.16
CA SER A 66 2.68 4.21 0.21
C SER A 66 3.07 3.38 -1.01
N TYR A 67 4.27 3.59 -1.55
CA TYR A 67 4.74 2.82 -2.70
C TYR A 67 4.95 1.35 -2.35
N ALA A 68 5.57 1.09 -1.20
CA ALA A 68 5.75 -0.28 -0.70
C ALA A 68 4.39 -0.93 -0.42
N GLY A 69 3.44 -0.15 0.10
CA GLY A 69 2.08 -0.61 0.34
C GLY A 69 1.36 -1.01 -0.94
N VAL A 70 1.44 -0.18 -1.98
CA VAL A 70 0.83 -0.49 -3.28
C VAL A 70 1.39 -1.80 -3.83
N LEU A 71 2.71 -1.94 -3.86
CA LEU A 71 3.33 -3.16 -4.37
C LEU A 71 2.99 -4.36 -3.50
N GLY A 72 2.97 -4.20 -2.18
CA GLY A 72 2.60 -5.27 -1.26
C GLY A 72 1.17 -5.76 -1.48
N VAL A 73 0.24 -4.85 -1.71
CA VAL A 73 -1.15 -5.18 -2.04
C VAL A 73 -1.20 -6.02 -3.31
N LEU A 74 -0.48 -5.61 -4.34
CA LEU A 74 -0.45 -6.35 -5.61
C LEU A 74 0.19 -7.72 -5.45
N LEU A 75 1.26 -7.81 -4.66
CA LEU A 75 1.91 -9.10 -4.37
C LEU A 75 1.01 -10.05 -3.59
N ALA A 76 0.10 -9.51 -2.80
CA ALA A 76 -0.89 -10.31 -2.06
C ALA A 76 -2.06 -10.77 -2.93
N GLY A 77 -2.08 -10.39 -4.21
CA GLY A 77 -3.18 -10.75 -5.10
C GLY A 77 -4.41 -9.90 -4.94
N CYS A 78 -4.26 -8.75 -4.32
CA CYS A 78 -5.34 -7.78 -4.08
C CYS A 78 -5.19 -6.57 -5.01
N TYR A 79 -6.11 -5.62 -4.91
CA TYR A 79 -6.00 -4.37 -5.65
C TYR A 79 -6.12 -3.20 -4.67
N TYR A 80 -5.50 -2.08 -5.02
CA TYR A 80 -5.43 -0.95 -4.10
C TYR A 80 -6.41 0.14 -4.48
N VAL A 81 -6.90 0.84 -3.44
CA VAL A 81 -7.74 2.02 -3.59
C VAL A 81 -7.07 3.15 -2.79
N PRO A 82 -6.62 4.22 -3.46
CA PRO A 82 -5.97 5.30 -2.73
C PRO A 82 -6.97 6.08 -1.90
N ILE A 83 -6.60 6.41 -0.66
CA ILE A 83 -7.42 7.21 0.24
C ILE A 83 -6.59 8.39 0.72
N ASN A 84 -7.03 9.60 0.38
CA ASN A 84 -6.40 10.81 0.86
C ASN A 84 -6.89 11.11 2.27
N PRO A 85 -6.01 11.11 3.29
CA PRO A 85 -6.43 11.35 4.67
C PRO A 85 -6.96 12.76 4.93
N LYS A 86 -6.76 13.68 3.97
CA LYS A 86 -7.26 15.05 4.07
C LYS A 86 -8.70 15.20 3.61
N LEU A 87 -9.28 14.18 3.01
CA LEU A 87 -10.69 14.21 2.62
C LEU A 87 -11.56 14.27 3.86
N ASN A 88 -12.79 14.82 3.70
CA ASN A 88 -13.72 14.85 4.82
C ASN A 88 -14.18 13.43 5.15
N LYS A 89 -14.73 13.29 6.35
CA LYS A 89 -15.15 12.00 6.90
C LYS A 89 -16.14 11.27 6.02
N GLU A 90 -17.15 12.01 5.52
CA GLU A 90 -18.19 11.41 4.68
C GLU A 90 -17.61 10.81 3.40
N LYS A 91 -16.63 11.49 2.79
CA LYS A 91 -15.95 10.98 1.60
C LYS A 91 -15.13 9.73 1.89
N ILE A 92 -14.41 9.73 3.00
CA ILE A 92 -13.60 8.58 3.40
C ILE A 92 -14.50 7.36 3.64
N ILE A 93 -15.59 7.55 4.38
CA ILE A 93 -16.56 6.49 4.65
C ILE A 93 -17.17 5.97 3.35
N SER A 94 -17.53 6.89 2.44
CA SER A 94 -18.08 6.51 1.15
C SER A 94 -17.12 5.63 0.34
N ILE A 95 -15.84 6.02 0.29
CA ILE A 95 -14.82 5.22 -0.43
C ILE A 95 -14.71 3.84 0.19
N ILE A 96 -14.65 3.75 1.52
CA ILE A 96 -14.51 2.47 2.23
C ILE A 96 -15.72 1.58 1.95
N ASN A 97 -16.92 2.13 2.04
CA ASN A 97 -18.15 1.36 1.85
C ASN A 97 -18.36 0.94 0.40
N ASP A 98 -18.17 1.87 -0.54
CA ASP A 98 -18.39 1.62 -1.97
C ASP A 98 -17.44 0.56 -2.52
N SER A 99 -16.20 0.54 -2.00
CA SER A 99 -15.19 -0.42 -2.42
C SER A 99 -15.13 -1.66 -1.54
N ASN A 100 -15.97 -1.72 -0.51
CA ASN A 100 -16.01 -2.82 0.46
C ASN A 100 -14.63 -3.09 1.09
N ILE A 101 -13.95 -2.01 1.49
CA ILE A 101 -12.60 -2.10 2.05
C ILE A 101 -12.68 -2.58 3.50
N LYS A 102 -11.90 -3.62 3.80
CA LYS A 102 -11.78 -4.18 5.15
C LYS A 102 -10.42 -3.94 5.78
N PHE A 103 -9.42 -3.62 4.96
CA PHE A 103 -8.04 -3.43 5.42
C PHE A 103 -7.49 -2.12 4.87
N LEU A 104 -6.73 -1.43 5.72
CA LEU A 104 -6.03 -0.19 5.34
C LEU A 104 -4.53 -0.39 5.52
N VAL A 105 -3.75 0.13 4.60
CA VAL A 105 -2.30 0.14 4.66
C VAL A 105 -1.82 1.59 4.59
N GLY A 106 -0.92 1.97 5.46
CA GLY A 106 -0.37 3.32 5.49
C GLY A 106 0.59 3.50 6.65
N ASP A 107 1.10 4.71 6.83
CA ASP A 107 1.96 5.00 7.97
C ASP A 107 1.12 5.36 9.20
N VAL A 108 1.79 5.42 10.37
CA VAL A 108 1.14 5.65 11.65
C VAL A 108 0.42 7.00 11.69
N ASP A 109 1.05 8.05 11.14
CA ASP A 109 0.48 9.40 11.18
C ASP A 109 -0.80 9.48 10.36
N ASN A 110 -0.81 8.90 9.17
CA ASN A 110 -1.98 8.89 8.31
C ASN A 110 -3.08 7.99 8.88
N PHE A 111 -2.72 6.87 9.50
CA PHE A 111 -3.69 6.03 10.21
C PHE A 111 -4.35 6.78 11.34
N SER A 112 -3.58 7.53 12.13
CA SER A 112 -4.12 8.30 13.24
C SER A 112 -5.15 9.31 12.76
N LYS A 113 -4.90 9.98 11.64
CA LYS A 113 -5.83 10.95 11.06
C LYS A 113 -7.14 10.28 10.62
N ILE A 114 -7.04 9.14 9.95
CA ILE A 114 -8.23 8.39 9.51
C ILE A 114 -9.01 7.87 10.71
N LYS A 115 -8.33 7.29 11.69
CA LYS A 115 -8.97 6.73 12.88
C LYS A 115 -9.70 7.81 13.66
N GLN A 116 -9.07 8.97 13.82
CA GLN A 116 -9.69 10.10 14.51
C GLN A 116 -10.93 10.57 13.75
N SER A 117 -10.84 10.68 12.44
CA SER A 117 -11.95 11.09 11.59
C SER A 117 -13.12 10.12 11.71
N LEU A 118 -12.86 8.82 11.75
CA LEU A 118 -13.91 7.80 11.84
C LEU A 118 -14.50 7.70 13.25
N ASN A 119 -13.72 7.99 14.28
CA ASN A 119 -14.17 7.89 15.67
C ASN A 119 -14.92 9.13 16.15
N ASP A 120 -14.86 10.23 15.40
CA ASP A 120 -15.55 11.49 15.75
C ASP A 120 -17.05 11.43 15.43
N ASN A 121 -17.59 10.26 15.44
CA ASN A 121 -19.01 10.04 15.25
C ASN A 121 -19.75 10.07 16.56
#